data_f9875da9a0566efaaa09148924238656
#
_entry.id   f9875da9a0566efaaa09148924238656
#
_cell.length_a   1.000
_cell.length_b   1.000
_cell.length_c   1.000
_cell.angle_alpha   90.00
_cell.angle_beta   90.00
_cell.angle_gamma   90.00
#
_symmetry.space_group_name_H-M   'P 1'
#
loop_
_entity.id
_entity.type
_entity.pdbx_description
1 polymer ?
#
loop_
_entity_poly.entity_id
_entity_poly.type
_entity_poly.pdbx_seq_one_letter_code
_entity_poly.pdbx_strand_id
1 'polypeptide(L)'
;MTTSSKTCSTKLGSELVTETLYYEDCGSAGCTPQYNGNISRMAHEMAVNGGSSRASNYTYDFMNRLTKVDDKSQDAFDEMFEYDEQGRITAQRRGGNANNTSGGEYAYYSGTNRLEKVTGGVGGTADRRNMAENGNDLYDSEGNLIEDKSKQLKISYDWRGMPLEFVHDVSNASEAYKLTM
;
A
#
# COMPACT_ATOMS: atom_id res chain seq x y z
N MET A 1 -33.30 -5.90 12.72
CA MET A 1 -32.12 -5.55 11.87
C MET A 1 -30.91 -6.13 12.53
N THR A 2 -30.32 -7.13 11.95
CA THR A 2 -29.07 -7.72 12.47
C THR A 2 -27.92 -6.80 12.10
N THR A 3 -27.32 -6.18 13.10
CA THR A 3 -26.09 -5.37 12.93
C THR A 3 -24.98 -6.27 12.40
N SER A 4 -24.45 -5.97 11.22
CA SER A 4 -23.38 -6.76 10.60
C SER A 4 -22.02 -6.28 11.09
N SER A 5 -21.65 -6.71 12.29
CA SER A 5 -20.28 -6.62 12.79
C SER A 5 -19.76 -8.02 13.10
N LYS A 6 -18.48 -8.26 12.79
CA LYS A 6 -17.78 -9.51 13.13
C LYS A 6 -16.63 -9.18 14.05
N THR A 7 -16.60 -9.84 15.20
CA THR A 7 -15.49 -9.72 16.15
C THR A 7 -14.67 -11.00 16.16
N CYS A 8 -13.36 -10.87 15.96
CA CYS A 8 -12.40 -11.95 16.12
C CYS A 8 -11.49 -11.62 17.32
N SER A 9 -11.34 -12.56 18.24
CA SER A 9 -10.47 -12.40 19.40
C SER A 9 -9.39 -13.47 19.37
N THR A 10 -8.13 -13.07 19.41
CA THR A 10 -6.98 -13.95 19.44
C THR A 10 -6.24 -13.74 20.76
N LYS A 11 -5.99 -14.83 21.51
CA LYS A 11 -5.20 -14.80 22.73
C LYS A 11 -3.79 -15.29 22.44
N LEU A 12 -2.81 -14.43 22.65
CA LEU A 12 -1.38 -14.74 22.49
C LEU A 12 -0.71 -14.65 23.86
N GLY A 13 -0.53 -15.80 24.53
CA GLY A 13 0.01 -15.83 25.89
C GLY A 13 -0.98 -15.23 26.91
N SER A 14 -0.51 -14.24 27.70
CA SER A 14 -1.34 -13.43 28.60
C SER A 14 -1.99 -12.22 27.93
N GLU A 15 -1.71 -12.02 26.63
CA GLU A 15 -2.15 -10.86 25.87
C GLU A 15 -3.38 -11.22 25.05
N LEU A 16 -4.39 -10.35 25.11
CA LEU A 16 -5.61 -10.48 24.30
C LEU A 16 -5.60 -9.39 23.23
N VAL A 17 -5.69 -9.81 21.99
CA VAL A 17 -5.95 -8.92 20.84
C VAL A 17 -7.39 -9.18 20.41
N THR A 18 -8.19 -8.11 20.34
CA THR A 18 -9.55 -8.16 19.82
C THR A 18 -9.62 -7.33 18.56
N GLU A 19 -10.08 -7.92 17.46
CA GLU A 19 -10.37 -7.25 16.21
C GLU A 19 -11.85 -7.29 15.93
N THR A 20 -12.42 -6.13 15.61
CA THR A 20 -13.84 -5.99 15.24
C THR A 20 -13.96 -5.35 13.86
N LEU A 21 -14.62 -6.04 12.95
CA LEU A 21 -14.91 -5.56 11.61
C LEU A 21 -16.37 -5.12 11.53
N TYR A 22 -16.58 -3.94 11.00
CA TYR A 22 -17.89 -3.33 10.79
C TYR A 22 -18.18 -3.25 9.28
N TYR A 23 -19.45 -3.44 8.91
CA TYR A 23 -19.92 -3.43 7.52
C TYR A 23 -21.08 -2.44 7.36
N GLU A 24 -22.29 -2.84 7.70
CA GLU A 24 -23.53 -2.07 7.53
C GLU A 24 -23.79 -1.12 8.71
N ASP A 25 -23.20 -1.40 9.86
CA ASP A 25 -23.35 -0.60 11.06
C ASP A 25 -21.96 -0.19 11.56
N CYS A 26 -21.76 1.08 11.64
CA CYS A 26 -20.53 1.69 12.15
C CYS A 26 -20.61 2.06 13.64
N GLY A 27 -21.72 1.79 14.30
CA GLY A 27 -22.00 2.35 15.61
C GLY A 27 -22.00 3.88 15.58
N SER A 28 -21.56 4.51 16.63
CA SER A 28 -21.45 5.98 16.74
C SER A 28 -20.19 6.58 16.08
N ALA A 29 -19.47 5.81 15.30
CA ALA A 29 -18.10 6.13 14.89
C ALA A 29 -17.97 6.92 13.59
N GLY A 30 -19.08 7.30 12.94
CA GLY A 30 -19.07 8.20 11.78
C GLY A 30 -18.38 7.64 10.53
N CYS A 31 -18.42 6.31 10.29
CA CYS A 31 -18.03 5.72 9.04
C CYS A 31 -19.20 5.64 8.05
N THR A 32 -18.92 5.34 6.78
CA THR A 32 -19.95 5.12 5.75
C THR A 32 -20.31 3.65 5.70
N PRO A 33 -21.58 3.26 6.00
CA PRO A 33 -22.03 1.87 5.92
C PRO A 33 -21.79 1.24 4.56
N GLN A 34 -21.41 -0.03 4.54
CA GLN A 34 -21.16 -0.80 3.32
C GLN A 34 -22.08 -2.03 3.27
N TYR A 35 -22.91 -2.12 2.23
CA TYR A 35 -23.92 -3.20 2.07
C TYR A 35 -23.50 -4.26 1.05
N ASN A 36 -22.29 -4.10 0.49
CA ASN A 36 -21.73 -4.97 -0.56
C ASN A 36 -20.67 -5.94 -0.04
N GLY A 37 -20.45 -5.99 1.28
CA GLY A 37 -19.45 -6.82 1.91
C GLY A 37 -18.08 -6.14 2.11
N ASN A 38 -17.93 -4.90 1.68
CA ASN A 38 -16.75 -4.10 2.02
C ASN A 38 -16.74 -3.76 3.51
N ILE A 39 -15.56 -3.70 4.10
CA ILE A 39 -15.40 -3.29 5.49
C ILE A 39 -15.57 -1.76 5.57
N SER A 40 -16.51 -1.29 6.37
CA SER A 40 -16.70 0.15 6.61
C SER A 40 -15.77 0.70 7.68
N ARG A 41 -15.41 -0.14 8.66
CA ARG A 41 -14.52 0.20 9.76
C ARG A 41 -13.85 -1.05 10.32
N MET A 42 -12.61 -0.92 10.76
CA MET A 42 -11.91 -1.91 11.58
C MET A 42 -11.51 -1.26 12.91
N ALA A 43 -11.71 -1.96 14.01
CA ALA A 43 -11.19 -1.58 15.32
C ALA A 43 -10.42 -2.74 15.91
N HIS A 44 -9.27 -2.46 16.51
CA HIS A 44 -8.52 -3.45 17.27
C HIS A 44 -8.10 -2.89 18.62
N GLU A 45 -8.16 -3.76 19.59
CA GLU A 45 -7.80 -3.49 20.98
C GLU A 45 -6.76 -4.50 21.41
N MET A 46 -5.70 -4.02 22.01
CA MET A 46 -4.66 -4.85 22.60
C MET A 46 -4.61 -4.59 24.10
N ALA A 47 -4.87 -5.62 24.90
CA ALA A 47 -4.83 -5.54 26.35
C ALA A 47 -3.42 -5.83 26.88
N VAL A 48 -2.41 -5.11 26.38
CA VAL A 48 -1.01 -5.24 26.78
C VAL A 48 -0.54 -3.94 27.41
N ASN A 49 0.14 -4.02 28.56
CA ASN A 49 0.88 -2.90 29.17
C ASN A 49 0.15 -1.54 29.18
N GLY A 50 -1.13 -1.53 29.58
CA GLY A 50 -1.93 -0.31 29.62
C GLY A 50 -2.97 -0.17 28.50
N GLY A 51 -3.03 -1.14 27.61
CA GLY A 51 -4.01 -1.19 26.53
C GLY A 51 -3.75 -0.18 25.41
N SER A 52 -3.93 -0.58 24.18
CA SER A 52 -4.01 0.34 23.05
C SER A 52 -5.20 -0.03 22.19
N SER A 53 -5.94 0.97 21.75
CA SER A 53 -7.01 0.77 20.77
C SER A 53 -6.75 1.63 19.55
N ARG A 54 -7.00 1.07 18.37
CA ARG A 54 -6.95 1.77 17.09
C ARG A 54 -8.20 1.47 16.30
N ALA A 55 -8.62 2.41 15.51
CA ALA A 55 -9.71 2.19 14.59
C ALA A 55 -9.49 2.99 13.31
N SER A 56 -9.82 2.37 12.18
CA SER A 56 -9.72 2.99 10.87
C SER A 56 -11.06 2.88 10.14
N ASN A 57 -11.50 3.96 9.55
CA ASN A 57 -12.67 3.99 8.67
C ASN A 57 -12.21 3.88 7.21
N TYR A 58 -12.99 3.19 6.41
CA TYR A 58 -12.70 2.92 5.01
C TYR A 58 -13.72 3.60 4.12
N THR A 59 -13.26 4.24 3.07
CA THR A 59 -14.10 4.89 2.05
C THR A 59 -13.80 4.28 0.69
N TYR A 60 -14.84 4.07 -0.09
CA TYR A 60 -14.78 3.44 -1.41
C TYR A 60 -15.41 4.34 -2.46
N ASP A 61 -14.98 4.19 -3.69
CA ASP A 61 -15.65 4.81 -4.84
C ASP A 61 -16.85 3.98 -5.32
N PHE A 62 -17.51 4.47 -6.36
CA PHE A 62 -18.69 3.81 -6.95
C PHE A 62 -18.39 2.45 -7.60
N MET A 63 -17.11 2.14 -7.87
CA MET A 63 -16.63 0.85 -8.36
C MET A 63 -16.17 -0.07 -7.23
N ASN A 64 -16.42 0.29 -5.97
CA ASN A 64 -16.00 -0.43 -4.76
C ASN A 64 -14.49 -0.52 -4.56
N ARG A 65 -13.72 0.41 -5.11
CA ARG A 65 -12.28 0.51 -4.88
C ARG A 65 -12.02 1.38 -3.66
N LEU A 66 -11.08 0.97 -2.82
CA LEU A 66 -10.69 1.70 -1.62
C LEU A 66 -10.06 3.05 -2.00
N THR A 67 -10.63 4.17 -1.56
CA THR A 67 -10.11 5.52 -1.83
C THR A 67 -9.49 6.18 -0.61
N LYS A 68 -9.92 5.81 0.59
CA LYS A 68 -9.38 6.39 1.82
C LYS A 68 -9.39 5.37 2.96
N VAL A 69 -8.31 5.34 3.71
CA VAL A 69 -8.23 4.82 5.07
C VAL A 69 -8.05 6.01 6.00
N ASP A 70 -8.94 6.17 6.97
CA ASP A 70 -8.98 7.28 7.92
C ASP A 70 -8.76 6.71 9.33
N ASP A 71 -7.53 6.76 9.82
CA ASP A 71 -7.18 6.28 11.14
C ASP A 71 -7.65 7.26 12.20
N LYS A 72 -8.52 6.80 13.10
CA LYS A 72 -9.15 7.66 14.12
C LYS A 72 -8.28 7.94 15.34
N SER A 73 -7.11 7.33 15.40
CA SER A 73 -6.15 7.53 16.48
C SER A 73 -5.00 8.46 16.10
N GLN A 74 -4.54 8.41 14.84
CA GLN A 74 -3.42 9.24 14.38
C GLN A 74 -3.50 9.47 12.87
N ASP A 75 -3.58 10.71 12.44
CA ASP A 75 -3.56 11.10 11.02
C ASP A 75 -2.32 10.60 10.26
N ALA A 76 -1.23 10.29 10.98
CA ALA A 76 -0.01 9.74 10.36
C ALA A 76 -0.22 8.38 9.67
N PHE A 77 -1.32 7.70 9.95
CA PHE A 77 -1.67 6.40 9.35
C PHE A 77 -2.81 6.50 8.33
N ASP A 78 -3.25 7.71 8.01
CA ASP A 78 -4.20 7.89 6.93
C ASP A 78 -3.59 7.50 5.59
N GLU A 79 -4.40 6.90 4.73
CA GLU A 79 -4.01 6.59 3.36
C GLU A 79 -5.08 7.05 2.38
N MET A 80 -4.65 7.52 1.22
CA MET A 80 -5.53 7.91 0.12
C MET A 80 -5.04 7.27 -1.18
N PHE A 81 -6.01 6.86 -2.01
CA PHE A 81 -5.75 6.22 -3.30
C PHE A 81 -6.59 6.88 -4.38
N GLU A 82 -5.98 7.14 -5.52
CA GLU A 82 -6.64 7.59 -6.73
C GLU A 82 -6.45 6.55 -7.84
N TYR A 83 -7.43 6.44 -8.72
CA TYR A 83 -7.46 5.43 -9.76
C TYR A 83 -7.85 6.05 -11.10
N ASP A 84 -7.35 5.49 -12.17
CA ASP A 84 -7.85 5.77 -13.51
C ASP A 84 -9.10 4.93 -13.87
N GLU A 85 -9.59 5.14 -15.08
CA GLU A 85 -10.76 4.43 -15.60
C GLU A 85 -10.52 2.91 -15.76
N GLN A 86 -9.26 2.49 -15.93
CA GLN A 86 -8.87 1.09 -16.02
C GLN A 86 -8.67 0.41 -14.65
N GLY A 87 -8.77 1.18 -13.56
CA GLY A 87 -8.58 0.70 -12.20
C GLY A 87 -7.12 0.66 -11.73
N ARG A 88 -6.19 1.25 -12.49
CA ARG A 88 -4.80 1.38 -12.07
C ARG A 88 -4.67 2.51 -11.05
N ILE A 89 -3.82 2.34 -10.06
CA ILE A 89 -3.55 3.39 -9.07
C ILE A 89 -2.77 4.52 -9.76
N THR A 90 -3.32 5.73 -9.74
CA THR A 90 -2.65 6.93 -10.27
C THR A 90 -1.97 7.76 -9.19
N ALA A 91 -2.45 7.66 -7.96
CA ALA A 91 -1.80 8.27 -6.81
C ALA A 91 -2.02 7.47 -5.53
N GLN A 92 -1.02 7.44 -4.68
CA GLN A 92 -1.12 6.95 -3.31
C GLN A 92 -0.50 8.00 -2.39
N ARG A 93 -1.19 8.33 -1.30
CA ARG A 93 -0.69 9.24 -0.26
C ARG A 93 -0.81 8.57 1.10
N ARG A 94 0.17 8.80 1.95
CA ARG A 94 0.22 8.33 3.34
C ARG A 94 0.54 9.49 4.27
N GLY A 95 -0.09 9.50 5.44
CA GLY A 95 0.03 10.57 6.41
C GLY A 95 -1.04 11.64 6.26
N GLY A 96 -1.65 12.02 7.38
CA GLY A 96 -2.95 12.69 7.44
C GLY A 96 -2.97 14.19 7.34
N ASN A 97 -1.87 14.88 7.08
CA ASN A 97 -1.97 16.32 6.86
C ASN A 97 -1.49 16.70 5.46
N ALA A 98 -2.09 17.74 4.91
CA ALA A 98 -1.86 18.24 3.57
C ALA A 98 -0.38 18.56 3.25
N ASN A 99 0.48 18.61 4.26
CA ASN A 99 1.90 18.92 4.14
C ASN A 99 2.81 17.70 4.32
N ASN A 100 2.27 16.55 4.71
CA ASN A 100 3.04 15.34 4.97
C ASN A 100 2.58 14.21 4.03
N THR A 101 2.84 14.40 2.77
CA THR A 101 2.48 13.46 1.70
C THR A 101 3.65 12.51 1.44
N SER A 102 3.77 11.46 2.24
CA SER A 102 4.55 10.31 1.78
C SER A 102 3.69 9.52 0.82
N GLY A 103 4.16 9.34 -0.40
CA GLY A 103 3.40 8.66 -1.43
C GLY A 103 3.92 9.03 -2.80
N GLY A 104 3.24 8.61 -3.85
CA GLY A 104 3.68 8.88 -5.20
C GLY A 104 2.54 9.00 -6.20
N GLU A 105 2.84 9.68 -7.28
CA GLU A 105 2.06 9.68 -8.51
C GLU A 105 2.61 8.59 -9.42
N TYR A 106 1.72 7.74 -9.92
CA TYR A 106 2.06 6.56 -10.74
C TYR A 106 1.79 6.86 -12.21
N ALA A 107 2.80 6.77 -13.04
CA ALA A 107 2.68 6.87 -14.49
C ALA A 107 2.88 5.50 -15.14
N TYR A 108 2.11 5.25 -16.20
CA TYR A 108 2.12 3.97 -16.93
C TYR A 108 2.49 4.20 -18.40
N TYR A 109 3.16 3.25 -19.01
CA TYR A 109 3.38 3.26 -20.44
C TYR A 109 2.06 3.29 -21.19
N SER A 110 1.96 4.19 -22.17
CA SER A 110 0.72 4.42 -22.93
C SER A 110 0.13 3.12 -23.49
N GLY A 111 -1.16 2.91 -23.24
CA GLY A 111 -1.89 1.74 -23.73
C GLY A 111 -1.54 0.43 -23.00
N THR A 112 -0.82 0.46 -21.89
CA THR A 112 -0.41 -0.72 -21.15
C THR A 112 -0.69 -0.60 -19.66
N ASN A 113 -0.58 -1.72 -18.93
CA ASN A 113 -0.60 -1.73 -17.46
C ASN A 113 0.82 -1.74 -16.86
N ARG A 114 1.85 -1.50 -17.69
CA ARG A 114 3.23 -1.47 -17.23
C ARG A 114 3.52 -0.13 -16.57
N LEU A 115 4.00 -0.17 -15.34
CA LEU A 115 4.41 1.03 -14.61
C LEU A 115 5.64 1.62 -15.29
N GLU A 116 5.57 2.92 -15.61
CA GLU A 116 6.70 3.64 -16.21
C GLU A 116 7.58 4.23 -15.11
N LYS A 117 6.94 4.92 -14.17
CA LYS A 117 7.64 5.58 -13.05
C LYS A 117 6.68 5.92 -11.93
N VAL A 118 7.24 6.15 -10.76
CA VAL A 118 6.55 6.80 -9.63
C VAL A 118 7.28 8.07 -9.31
N THR A 119 6.55 9.19 -9.23
CA THR A 119 7.08 10.50 -8.87
C THR A 119 6.51 10.95 -7.55
N GLY A 120 7.24 11.77 -6.82
CA GLY A 120 6.83 12.24 -5.51
C GLY A 120 7.30 11.32 -4.39
N GLY A 121 7.48 11.88 -3.25
CA GLY A 121 7.93 11.25 -2.02
C GLY A 121 8.28 12.33 -1.03
N VAL A 122 8.02 12.10 0.26
CA VAL A 122 8.21 13.14 1.25
C VAL A 122 9.66 13.36 1.61
N GLY A 123 10.01 14.65 1.59
CA GLY A 123 11.00 15.18 2.52
C GLY A 123 12.43 14.73 2.29
N GLY A 124 12.97 14.89 1.08
CA GLY A 124 14.42 15.08 0.86
C GLY A 124 15.37 13.99 1.36
N THR A 125 14.89 12.98 2.02
CA THR A 125 15.65 11.77 2.35
C THR A 125 15.18 10.67 1.44
N ALA A 126 16.06 10.19 0.59
CA ALA A 126 15.85 9.02 -0.24
C ALA A 126 15.55 7.81 0.67
N ASP A 127 14.30 7.67 1.12
CA ASP A 127 13.86 6.40 1.64
C ASP A 127 13.92 5.43 0.45
N ARG A 128 14.77 4.43 0.54
CA ARG A 128 14.95 3.38 -0.48
C ARG A 128 13.66 2.63 -0.80
N ARG A 129 12.58 2.89 -0.03
CA ARG A 129 11.21 2.40 -0.28
C ARG A 129 10.40 3.32 -1.16
N ASN A 130 10.83 4.56 -1.37
CA ASN A 130 10.21 5.46 -2.32
C ASN A 130 10.79 5.14 -3.70
N MET A 131 9.95 4.72 -4.61
CA MET A 131 10.30 4.59 -6.02
C MET A 131 10.67 5.99 -6.52
N ALA A 132 11.95 6.26 -6.63
CA ALA A 132 12.46 7.61 -6.84
C ALA A 132 12.30 8.07 -8.29
N GLU A 133 12.27 9.37 -8.45
CA GLU A 133 12.01 10.16 -9.64
C GLU A 133 12.92 9.90 -10.86
N ASN A 134 13.93 9.04 -10.77
CA ASN A 134 15.08 9.08 -11.66
C ASN A 134 15.12 8.01 -12.75
N GLY A 135 13.99 7.50 -13.18
CA GLY A 135 14.08 6.57 -14.31
C GLY A 135 12.79 5.87 -14.61
N ASN A 136 12.69 5.42 -15.83
CA ASN A 136 11.59 4.60 -16.27
C ASN A 136 11.94 3.14 -16.02
N ASP A 137 11.03 2.38 -15.47
CA ASP A 137 11.13 0.95 -15.38
C ASP A 137 11.11 0.35 -16.80
N LEU A 138 11.96 -0.63 -17.05
CA LEU A 138 12.05 -1.29 -18.36
C LEU A 138 11.52 -2.72 -18.28
N TYR A 139 10.84 -3.13 -19.34
CA TYR A 139 10.22 -4.44 -19.44
C TYR A 139 10.65 -5.14 -20.72
N ASP A 140 10.70 -6.47 -20.68
CA ASP A 140 10.87 -7.30 -21.89
C ASP A 140 9.56 -7.41 -22.71
N SER A 141 9.62 -8.17 -23.81
CA SER A 141 8.45 -8.38 -24.68
C SER A 141 7.30 -9.12 -23.99
N GLU A 142 7.61 -9.98 -23.04
CA GLU A 142 6.66 -10.76 -22.26
C GLU A 142 6.02 -9.95 -21.12
N GLY A 143 6.60 -8.78 -20.77
CA GLY A 143 6.10 -7.90 -19.71
C GLY A 143 6.78 -8.12 -18.37
N ASN A 144 7.88 -8.85 -18.32
CA ASN A 144 8.67 -8.98 -17.10
C ASN A 144 9.50 -7.71 -16.88
N LEU A 145 9.62 -7.25 -15.65
CA LEU A 145 10.43 -6.10 -15.28
C LEU A 145 11.93 -6.47 -15.36
N ILE A 146 12.66 -5.92 -16.32
CA ILE A 146 14.10 -6.20 -16.50
C ILE A 146 15.02 -5.17 -15.88
N GLU A 147 14.53 -3.96 -15.63
CA GLU A 147 15.29 -2.92 -14.94
C GLU A 147 14.37 -1.99 -14.14
N ASP A 148 14.64 -1.86 -12.84
CA ASP A 148 14.10 -0.81 -11.97
C ASP A 148 15.22 0.21 -11.75
N LYS A 149 15.16 1.30 -12.49
CA LYS A 149 16.22 2.33 -12.45
C LYS A 149 16.23 3.09 -11.13
N SER A 150 15.08 3.19 -10.46
CA SER A 150 14.99 3.85 -9.16
C SER A 150 15.76 3.09 -8.08
N LYS A 151 15.79 1.78 -8.17
CA LYS A 151 16.50 0.88 -7.26
C LYS A 151 17.85 0.42 -7.81
N GLN A 152 18.23 0.86 -9.02
CA GLN A 152 19.44 0.40 -9.71
C GLN A 152 19.49 -1.13 -9.79
N LEU A 153 18.33 -1.75 -10.03
CA LEU A 153 18.16 -3.19 -10.02
C LEU A 153 17.92 -3.69 -11.45
N LYS A 154 18.71 -4.67 -11.88
CA LYS A 154 18.51 -5.41 -13.11
C LYS A 154 18.10 -6.83 -12.81
N ILE A 155 17.14 -7.37 -13.59
CA ILE A 155 16.57 -8.69 -13.39
C ILE A 155 16.66 -9.45 -14.72
N SER A 156 17.12 -10.69 -14.69
CA SER A 156 17.07 -11.59 -15.83
C SER A 156 16.15 -12.78 -15.54
N TYR A 157 15.55 -13.31 -16.58
CA TYR A 157 14.55 -14.37 -16.48
C TYR A 157 14.93 -15.57 -17.34
N ASP A 158 14.43 -16.75 -16.97
CA ASP A 158 14.47 -17.93 -17.82
C ASP A 158 13.31 -17.90 -18.85
N TRP A 159 13.29 -18.87 -19.76
CA TRP A 159 12.27 -19.02 -20.79
C TRP A 159 10.84 -19.25 -20.25
N ARG A 160 10.68 -19.53 -18.97
CA ARG A 160 9.39 -19.69 -18.27
C ARG A 160 8.92 -18.40 -17.58
N GLY A 161 9.70 -17.32 -17.68
CA GLY A 161 9.44 -16.08 -16.95
C GLY A 161 9.80 -16.14 -15.47
N MET A 162 10.63 -17.11 -15.05
CA MET A 162 11.12 -17.18 -13.67
C MET A 162 12.40 -16.38 -13.54
N PRO A 163 12.54 -15.53 -12.50
CA PRO A 163 13.75 -14.75 -12.31
C PRO A 163 14.95 -15.68 -12.03
N LEU A 164 16.04 -15.44 -12.75
CA LEU A 164 17.31 -16.16 -12.61
C LEU A 164 18.32 -15.35 -11.79
N GLU A 165 18.31 -14.05 -11.95
CA GLU A 165 19.35 -13.21 -11.39
C GLU A 165 18.82 -11.82 -11.08
N PHE A 166 19.27 -11.28 -9.94
CA PHE A 166 19.08 -9.90 -9.52
C PHE A 166 20.45 -9.27 -9.36
N VAL A 167 20.69 -8.17 -10.07
CA VAL A 167 21.94 -7.39 -9.98
C VAL A 167 21.61 -5.99 -9.49
N HIS A 168 22.11 -5.66 -8.32
CA HIS A 168 22.06 -4.30 -7.79
C HIS A 168 23.35 -3.59 -8.17
N ASP A 169 23.26 -2.71 -9.17
CA ASP A 169 24.37 -2.01 -9.79
C ASP A 169 24.42 -0.57 -9.29
N VAL A 170 25.07 -0.37 -8.15
CA VAL A 170 25.30 0.96 -7.58
C VAL A 170 26.72 1.42 -7.88
N SER A 171 26.92 2.74 -7.97
CA SER A 171 28.22 3.37 -8.18
C SER A 171 29.24 3.08 -7.07
N ASN A 172 28.78 2.62 -5.91
CA ASN A 172 29.63 2.18 -4.81
C ASN A 172 29.75 0.66 -4.80
N ALA A 173 30.89 0.13 -5.21
CA ALA A 173 31.14 -1.31 -5.31
C ALA A 173 30.93 -2.08 -3.99
N SER A 174 31.01 -1.42 -2.84
CA SER A 174 30.74 -2.06 -1.55
C SER A 174 29.25 -2.31 -1.27
N GLU A 175 28.36 -1.67 -2.01
CA GLU A 175 26.91 -1.83 -1.92
C GLU A 175 26.32 -2.64 -3.08
N ALA A 176 27.10 -2.94 -4.10
CA ALA A 176 26.68 -3.78 -5.21
C ALA A 176 26.58 -5.25 -4.77
N TYR A 177 25.50 -5.90 -5.16
CA TYR A 177 25.33 -7.34 -4.92
C TYR A 177 24.67 -8.02 -6.11
N LYS A 178 24.95 -9.32 -6.21
CA LYS A 178 24.33 -10.22 -7.19
C LYS A 178 23.73 -11.40 -6.47
N LEU A 179 22.47 -11.67 -6.74
CA LEU A 179 21.77 -12.87 -6.28
C LEU A 179 21.39 -13.70 -7.50
N THR A 180 21.79 -14.96 -7.52
CA THR A 180 21.42 -15.95 -8.55
C THR A 180 20.57 -17.02 -7.90
N MET A 181 19.48 -17.41 -8.54
CA MET A 181 18.53 -18.42 -8.07
C MET A 181 18.71 -19.74 -8.82
#